data_a0612dc4abf7974ed08c26b53b3fdec3
#
_entry.id   a0612dc4abf7974ed08c26b53b3fdec3
#
_cell.length_a   1.000
_cell.length_b   1.000
_cell.length_c   1.000
_cell.angle_alpha   90.00
_cell.angle_beta   90.00
_cell.angle_gamma   90.00
#
_symmetry.space_group_name_H-M   'P 1'
#
loop_
_entity.id
_entity.type
_entity.pdbx_description
1 polymer ?
#
loop_
_entity_poly.entity_id
_entity_poly.type
_entity_poly.pdbx_seq_one_letter_code
_entity_poly.pdbx_strand_id
1 'polypeptide(L)'
;MSEGDVAGGPVDGEGLVFAGGCPRSGLTLLRRLLEPHRHIHCGPDTGLPPSVAMQWQNFARELGPLHAQDFDLGAEDMRRTMADLLTGMIGAPLDQPSIKVLVEKTSLNVVAFDPLGRLLPEARFIHVVRDGRDVANSLLARDWRDPQGCPFPHVSNTGAALKYWTDLTGIGLAAERRLAGRIIRIRYEDLATRPKATITDLMAFLGLKFEPAQLHYATRSIELHGLELDSLPLINQPLTRRRVGAGAGLDGQVTAPTRQRLAELGYGAPTGTKRRGIGAR
;
A
#
# COMPACT_ATOMS: atom_id res chain seq x y z
N MET A 1 -35.65 -12.36 -21.69
CA MET A 1 -34.30 -12.01 -21.24
C MET A 1 -34.45 -11.71 -19.77
N SER A 2 -34.03 -12.62 -18.90
CA SER A 2 -34.14 -12.46 -17.46
C SER A 2 -33.13 -11.40 -17.03
N GLU A 3 -33.61 -10.35 -16.39
CA GLU A 3 -32.79 -9.41 -15.64
C GLU A 3 -32.02 -10.21 -14.58
N GLY A 4 -30.76 -10.48 -14.83
CA GLY A 4 -29.87 -11.00 -13.81
C GLY A 4 -29.66 -9.91 -12.78
N ASP A 5 -30.13 -10.14 -11.56
CA ASP A 5 -29.77 -9.38 -10.37
C ASP A 5 -28.24 -9.39 -10.29
N VAL A 6 -27.62 -8.32 -10.72
CA VAL A 6 -26.20 -8.05 -10.42
C VAL A 6 -26.22 -7.70 -8.93
N ALA A 7 -25.88 -8.68 -8.09
CA ALA A 7 -25.67 -8.44 -6.68
C ALA A 7 -24.63 -7.30 -6.59
N GLY A 8 -25.09 -6.11 -6.25
CA GLY A 8 -24.24 -4.94 -6.10
C GLY A 8 -23.29 -5.22 -4.93
N GLY A 9 -21.99 -5.15 -5.19
CA GLY A 9 -20.98 -5.16 -4.14
C GLY A 9 -21.21 -4.03 -3.13
N PRO A 10 -20.45 -3.97 -2.01
CA PRO A 10 -20.69 -3.00 -0.94
C PRO A 10 -20.44 -1.56 -1.42
N VAL A 11 -21.52 -0.87 -1.79
CA VAL A 11 -21.52 0.50 -2.36
C VAL A 11 -20.74 1.50 -1.50
N ASP A 12 -20.65 1.26 -0.20
CA ASP A 12 -19.92 2.11 0.75
C ASP A 12 -18.55 1.55 1.13
N GLY A 13 -18.17 0.38 0.60
CA GLY A 13 -16.85 -0.23 0.77
C GLY A 13 -16.69 -1.07 2.02
N GLU A 14 -17.77 -1.54 2.64
CA GLU A 14 -17.69 -2.51 3.74
C GLU A 14 -16.91 -3.76 3.30
N GLY A 15 -15.98 -4.22 4.13
CA GLY A 15 -15.11 -5.36 3.80
C GLY A 15 -13.96 -5.02 2.84
N LEU A 16 -13.94 -3.84 2.21
CA LEU A 16 -12.83 -3.42 1.35
C LEU A 16 -11.71 -2.77 2.17
N VAL A 17 -10.49 -3.15 1.83
CA VAL A 17 -9.25 -2.60 2.42
C VAL A 17 -8.28 -2.25 1.31
N PHE A 18 -7.81 -1.02 1.29
CA PHE A 18 -6.81 -0.56 0.31
C PHE A 18 -5.44 -0.45 0.99
N ALA A 19 -4.53 -1.32 0.61
CA ALA A 19 -3.15 -1.26 1.06
C ALA A 19 -2.30 -0.50 0.03
N GLY A 20 -1.47 0.43 0.50
CA GLY A 20 -0.59 1.23 -0.35
C GLY A 20 0.62 1.75 0.40
N GLY A 21 1.55 2.33 -0.35
CA GLY A 21 2.80 2.90 0.15
C GLY A 21 3.77 3.11 -0.98
N CYS A 22 4.92 3.73 -0.72
CA CYS A 22 5.93 3.84 -1.76
C CYS A 22 6.29 2.43 -2.28
N PRO A 23 6.35 2.21 -3.61
CA PRO A 23 6.84 0.95 -4.16
C PRO A 23 8.13 0.49 -3.46
N ARG A 24 8.31 -0.79 -3.25
CA ARG A 24 9.42 -1.43 -2.50
C ARG A 24 9.36 -1.27 -0.97
N SER A 25 8.27 -0.74 -0.42
CA SER A 25 8.05 -0.67 1.04
C SER A 25 7.61 -1.99 1.68
N GLY A 26 7.36 -3.06 0.91
CA GLY A 26 7.06 -4.39 1.46
C GLY A 26 5.62 -4.85 1.29
N LEU A 27 4.85 -4.26 0.37
CA LEU A 27 3.46 -4.63 0.09
C LEU A 27 3.31 -6.10 -0.35
N THR A 28 4.25 -6.61 -1.14
CA THR A 28 4.24 -8.03 -1.53
C THR A 28 4.44 -8.96 -0.32
N LEU A 29 5.28 -8.57 0.65
CA LEU A 29 5.42 -9.30 1.91
C LEU A 29 4.10 -9.23 2.72
N LEU A 30 3.47 -8.07 2.81
CA LEU A 30 2.17 -7.92 3.46
C LEU A 30 1.13 -8.86 2.84
N ARG A 31 1.00 -8.89 1.50
CA ARG A 31 0.13 -9.83 0.79
C ARG A 31 0.40 -11.27 1.23
N ARG A 32 1.66 -11.70 1.24
CA ARG A 32 2.05 -13.06 1.63
C ARG A 32 1.63 -13.42 3.05
N LEU A 33 1.64 -12.47 3.96
CA LEU A 33 1.21 -12.65 5.34
C LEU A 33 -0.31 -12.61 5.53
N LEU A 34 -1.04 -11.95 4.62
CA LEU A 34 -2.50 -11.84 4.69
C LEU A 34 -3.22 -13.00 4.01
N GLU A 35 -2.75 -13.41 2.83
CA GLU A 35 -3.40 -14.39 1.96
C GLU A 35 -3.66 -15.78 2.59
N PRO A 36 -2.83 -16.30 3.55
CA PRO A 36 -3.14 -17.55 4.22
C PRO A 36 -4.32 -17.53 5.18
N HIS A 37 -4.86 -16.34 5.51
CA HIS A 37 -5.99 -16.21 6.41
C HIS A 37 -7.31 -16.59 5.73
N ARG A 38 -8.11 -17.47 6.36
CA ARG A 38 -9.34 -18.05 5.77
C ARG A 38 -10.43 -17.04 5.38
N HIS A 39 -10.41 -15.84 5.98
CA HIS A 39 -11.42 -14.80 5.77
C HIS A 39 -10.88 -13.59 5.01
N ILE A 40 -9.65 -13.66 4.48
CA ILE A 40 -9.04 -12.60 3.71
C ILE A 40 -8.77 -13.08 2.29
N HIS A 41 -9.19 -12.28 1.31
CA HIS A 41 -8.66 -12.38 -0.04
C HIS A 41 -7.70 -11.20 -0.28
N CYS A 42 -6.48 -11.48 -0.74
CA CYS A 42 -5.50 -10.46 -1.09
C CYS A 42 -4.86 -10.79 -2.45
N GLY A 43 -5.43 -10.23 -3.50
CA GLY A 43 -4.99 -10.45 -4.88
C GLY A 43 -3.72 -9.70 -5.28
N PRO A 44 -3.34 -9.81 -6.57
CA PRO A 44 -2.25 -9.01 -7.16
C PRO A 44 -2.62 -7.53 -7.26
N ASP A 45 -1.63 -6.69 -7.65
CA ASP A 45 -1.85 -5.27 -7.95
C ASP A 45 -2.79 -5.14 -9.15
N THR A 46 -3.92 -4.43 -8.99
CA THR A 46 -4.85 -4.18 -10.09
C THR A 46 -4.63 -2.82 -10.77
N GLY A 47 -4.12 -1.84 -10.03
CA GLY A 47 -3.99 -0.46 -10.49
C GLY A 47 -5.32 0.29 -10.66
N LEU A 48 -6.45 -0.38 -10.44
CA LEU A 48 -7.79 0.18 -10.66
C LEU A 48 -8.20 1.25 -9.64
N PRO A 49 -8.01 1.05 -8.31
CA PRO A 49 -8.54 1.98 -7.33
C PRO A 49 -8.02 3.42 -7.48
N PRO A 50 -6.71 3.67 -7.70
CA PRO A 50 -6.23 5.02 -7.92
C PRO A 50 -6.87 5.68 -9.14
N SER A 51 -7.04 4.94 -10.24
CA SER A 51 -7.59 5.46 -11.48
C SER A 51 -9.05 5.90 -11.32
N VAL A 52 -9.90 5.05 -10.76
CA VAL A 52 -11.32 5.35 -10.53
C VAL A 52 -11.49 6.50 -9.52
N ALA A 53 -10.77 6.45 -8.40
CA ALA A 53 -10.88 7.46 -7.36
C ALA A 53 -10.43 8.86 -7.83
N MET A 54 -9.39 8.92 -8.67
CA MET A 54 -8.93 10.20 -9.24
C MET A 54 -9.93 10.76 -10.25
N GLN A 55 -10.58 9.93 -11.07
CA GLN A 55 -11.63 10.38 -11.99
C GLN A 55 -12.84 10.93 -11.23
N TRP A 56 -13.30 10.23 -10.19
CA TRP A 56 -14.35 10.74 -9.33
C TRP A 56 -13.96 12.05 -8.64
N GLN A 57 -12.74 12.18 -8.15
CA GLN A 57 -12.27 13.43 -7.53
C GLN A 57 -12.26 14.59 -8.53
N ASN A 58 -11.82 14.38 -9.76
CA ASN A 58 -11.84 15.40 -10.81
C ASN A 58 -13.27 15.82 -11.13
N PHE A 59 -14.18 14.85 -11.29
CA PHE A 59 -15.61 15.14 -11.49
C PHE A 59 -16.15 15.99 -10.34
N ALA A 60 -15.99 15.54 -9.10
CA ALA A 60 -16.56 16.23 -7.93
C ALA A 60 -16.04 17.67 -7.76
N ARG A 61 -14.81 17.95 -8.16
CA ARG A 61 -14.19 19.28 -8.02
C ARG A 61 -14.52 20.24 -9.15
N GLU A 62 -14.55 19.75 -10.39
CA GLU A 62 -14.54 20.58 -11.58
C GLU A 62 -15.89 20.54 -12.32
N LEU A 63 -16.46 19.37 -12.48
CA LEU A 63 -17.65 19.17 -13.33
C LEU A 63 -18.96 18.99 -12.54
N GLY A 64 -18.88 18.51 -11.30
CA GLY A 64 -20.06 18.19 -10.50
C GLY A 64 -21.06 19.32 -10.37
N PRO A 65 -20.65 20.58 -10.07
CA PRO A 65 -21.58 21.71 -9.98
C PRO A 65 -22.32 22.01 -11.30
N LEU A 66 -21.63 21.88 -12.43
CA LEU A 66 -22.23 22.10 -13.76
C LEU A 66 -23.18 20.94 -14.11
N HIS A 67 -22.78 19.71 -13.88
CA HIS A 67 -23.59 18.54 -14.21
C HIS A 67 -24.85 18.44 -13.34
N ALA A 68 -24.79 18.86 -12.07
CA ALA A 68 -25.97 18.91 -11.22
C ALA A 68 -27.02 19.91 -11.74
N GLN A 69 -26.56 21.03 -12.32
CA GLN A 69 -27.45 22.04 -12.88
C GLN A 69 -28.05 21.64 -14.25
N ASP A 70 -27.22 21.09 -15.14
CA ASP A 70 -27.58 20.92 -16.54
C ASP A 70 -28.14 19.52 -16.87
N PHE A 71 -27.79 18.50 -16.05
CA PHE A 71 -28.11 17.10 -16.32
C PHE A 71 -28.77 16.37 -15.14
N ASP A 72 -29.13 17.07 -14.08
CA ASP A 72 -29.70 16.49 -12.84
C ASP A 72 -28.82 15.36 -12.27
N LEU A 73 -27.50 15.45 -12.48
CA LEU A 73 -26.51 14.48 -12.01
C LEU A 73 -25.76 15.03 -10.80
N GLY A 74 -26.21 14.66 -9.62
CA GLY A 74 -25.61 15.10 -8.35
C GLY A 74 -24.27 14.45 -8.05
N ALA A 75 -23.51 15.08 -7.15
CA ALA A 75 -22.21 14.54 -6.73
C ALA A 75 -22.34 13.16 -6.04
N GLU A 76 -23.45 12.92 -5.35
CA GLU A 76 -23.70 11.63 -4.67
C GLU A 76 -24.05 10.54 -5.69
N ASP A 77 -24.80 10.84 -6.75
CA ASP A 77 -25.13 9.87 -7.80
C ASP A 77 -23.86 9.44 -8.54
N MET A 78 -22.99 10.41 -8.83
CA MET A 78 -21.68 10.11 -9.42
C MET A 78 -20.79 9.31 -8.46
N ARG A 79 -20.81 9.64 -7.17
CA ARG A 79 -20.06 8.87 -6.16
C ARG A 79 -20.50 7.40 -6.17
N ARG A 80 -21.79 7.14 -6.12
CA ARG A 80 -22.35 5.77 -6.16
C ARG A 80 -21.98 5.06 -7.45
N THR A 81 -22.18 5.70 -8.59
CA THR A 81 -21.81 5.11 -9.89
C THR A 81 -20.32 4.72 -9.95
N MET A 82 -19.43 5.58 -9.47
CA MET A 82 -18.00 5.27 -9.44
C MET A 82 -17.63 4.23 -8.37
N ALA A 83 -18.34 4.20 -7.25
CA ALA A 83 -18.20 3.16 -6.24
C ALA A 83 -18.64 1.80 -6.80
N ASP A 84 -19.81 1.73 -7.46
CA ASP A 84 -20.33 0.52 -8.11
C ASP A 84 -19.38 0.02 -9.20
N LEU A 85 -18.84 0.93 -10.02
CA LEU A 85 -17.85 0.59 -11.04
C LEU A 85 -16.63 -0.07 -10.40
N LEU A 86 -16.05 0.54 -9.35
CA LEU A 86 -14.87 0.00 -8.69
C LEU A 86 -15.16 -1.33 -7.99
N THR A 87 -16.25 -1.40 -7.23
CA THR A 87 -16.64 -2.62 -6.49
C THR A 87 -17.05 -3.74 -7.45
N GLY A 88 -17.69 -3.45 -8.57
CA GLY A 88 -17.98 -4.40 -9.63
C GLY A 88 -16.72 -5.00 -10.28
N MET A 89 -15.64 -4.21 -10.37
CA MET A 89 -14.37 -4.69 -10.95
C MET A 89 -13.54 -5.56 -10.00
N ILE A 90 -13.56 -5.27 -8.70
CA ILE A 90 -12.65 -5.93 -7.74
C ILE A 90 -13.39 -6.76 -6.68
N GLY A 91 -14.68 -6.54 -6.46
CA GLY A 91 -15.44 -7.02 -5.31
C GLY A 91 -15.80 -8.50 -5.32
N ALA A 92 -15.77 -9.18 -6.47
CA ALA A 92 -16.22 -10.57 -6.63
C ALA A 92 -15.72 -11.55 -5.53
N PRO A 93 -14.52 -11.44 -4.95
CA PRO A 93 -14.13 -12.31 -3.84
C PRO A 93 -15.00 -12.16 -2.59
N LEU A 94 -15.64 -11.00 -2.35
CA LEU A 94 -16.54 -10.79 -1.22
C LEU A 94 -17.88 -11.52 -1.36
N ASP A 95 -18.24 -11.97 -2.57
CA ASP A 95 -19.43 -12.79 -2.80
C ASP A 95 -19.29 -14.21 -2.19
N GLN A 96 -18.05 -14.60 -1.85
CA GLN A 96 -17.80 -15.87 -1.17
C GLN A 96 -18.10 -15.73 0.32
N PRO A 97 -19.01 -16.54 0.90
CA PRO A 97 -19.41 -16.41 2.31
C PRO A 97 -18.28 -16.55 3.33
N SER A 98 -17.18 -17.19 2.94
CA SER A 98 -15.99 -17.33 3.77
C SER A 98 -15.14 -16.06 3.83
N ILE A 99 -15.17 -15.21 2.81
CA ILE A 99 -14.35 -14.00 2.72
C ILE A 99 -15.07 -12.82 3.35
N LYS A 100 -14.45 -12.22 4.34
CA LYS A 100 -14.96 -11.04 5.07
C LYS A 100 -14.21 -9.77 4.73
N VAL A 101 -12.99 -9.90 4.23
CA VAL A 101 -12.11 -8.80 3.92
C VAL A 101 -11.42 -9.05 2.59
N LEU A 102 -11.57 -8.10 1.68
CA LEU A 102 -10.84 -8.03 0.43
C LEU A 102 -9.77 -6.94 0.54
N VAL A 103 -8.50 -7.34 0.45
CA VAL A 103 -7.39 -6.39 0.44
C VAL A 103 -6.90 -6.19 -0.98
N GLU A 104 -7.15 -5.02 -1.53
CA GLU A 104 -6.53 -4.56 -2.77
C GLU A 104 -5.22 -3.82 -2.43
N LYS A 105 -4.11 -4.26 -3.03
CA LYS A 105 -2.78 -3.88 -2.53
C LYS A 105 -1.89 -3.22 -3.60
N THR A 106 -2.43 -2.45 -4.49
CA THR A 106 -1.65 -1.63 -5.42
C THR A 106 -0.81 -0.60 -4.66
N SER A 107 0.50 -0.59 -4.91
CA SER A 107 1.42 0.33 -4.21
C SER A 107 0.96 1.77 -4.29
N LEU A 108 0.50 2.22 -5.45
CA LEU A 108 0.04 3.59 -5.70
C LEU A 108 -1.34 3.91 -5.11
N ASN A 109 -2.02 2.98 -4.43
CA ASN A 109 -3.20 3.34 -3.64
C ASN A 109 -2.93 4.48 -2.67
N VAL A 110 -1.68 4.62 -2.21
CA VAL A 110 -1.28 5.69 -1.29
C VAL A 110 -1.59 7.08 -1.82
N VAL A 111 -1.52 7.32 -3.13
CA VAL A 111 -1.85 8.64 -3.72
C VAL A 111 -3.35 8.90 -3.75
N ALA A 112 -4.15 7.85 -3.65
CA ALA A 112 -5.60 7.88 -3.74
C ALA A 112 -6.31 7.56 -2.41
N PHE A 113 -5.62 7.39 -1.30
CA PHE A 113 -6.24 7.07 -0.02
C PHE A 113 -7.34 8.06 0.38
N ASP A 114 -7.08 9.36 0.25
CA ASP A 114 -8.06 10.39 0.56
C ASP A 114 -9.29 10.36 -0.37
N PRO A 115 -9.16 10.38 -1.72
CA PRO A 115 -10.31 10.24 -2.58
C PRO A 115 -11.01 8.88 -2.47
N LEU A 116 -10.29 7.76 -2.25
CA LEU A 116 -10.90 6.46 -1.98
C LEU A 116 -11.71 6.47 -0.68
N GLY A 117 -11.21 7.12 0.36
CA GLY A 117 -11.92 7.22 1.63
C GLY A 117 -13.19 8.07 1.58
N ARG A 118 -13.30 8.96 0.61
CA ARG A 118 -14.54 9.71 0.32
C ARG A 118 -15.45 8.96 -0.63
N LEU A 119 -14.89 8.24 -1.59
CA LEU A 119 -15.63 7.40 -2.53
C LEU A 119 -16.33 6.23 -1.80
N LEU A 120 -15.62 5.60 -0.87
CA LEU A 120 -16.02 4.40 -0.12
C LEU A 120 -15.89 4.68 1.38
N PRO A 121 -16.92 5.27 2.01
CA PRO A 121 -16.87 5.75 3.40
C PRO A 121 -16.57 4.65 4.45
N GLU A 122 -16.93 3.39 4.19
CA GLU A 122 -16.71 2.25 5.10
C GLU A 122 -15.40 1.49 4.83
N ALA A 123 -14.71 1.82 3.73
CA ALA A 123 -13.44 1.19 3.41
C ALA A 123 -12.35 1.54 4.44
N ARG A 124 -11.44 0.58 4.67
CA ARG A 124 -10.27 0.74 5.54
C ARG A 124 -8.98 0.79 4.73
N PHE A 125 -7.90 1.27 5.35
CA PHE A 125 -6.64 1.54 4.66
C PHE A 125 -5.45 0.98 5.44
N ILE A 126 -4.45 0.50 4.71
CA ILE A 126 -3.17 0.06 5.27
C ILE A 126 -2.06 0.86 4.60
N HIS A 127 -1.42 1.77 5.34
CA HIS A 127 -0.26 2.51 4.85
C HIS A 127 1.01 1.75 5.23
N VAL A 128 1.69 1.18 4.24
CA VAL A 128 2.96 0.46 4.46
C VAL A 128 4.12 1.43 4.28
N VAL A 129 4.89 1.62 5.34
CA VAL A 129 6.09 2.46 5.35
C VAL A 129 7.35 1.64 5.56
N ARG A 130 8.47 2.13 5.04
CA ARG A 130 9.80 1.56 5.20
C ARG A 130 10.83 2.67 5.22
N ASP A 131 12.01 2.43 5.80
CA ASP A 131 13.14 3.35 5.74
C ASP A 131 13.40 3.78 4.29
N GLY A 132 13.41 5.11 4.05
CA GLY A 132 13.54 5.66 2.69
C GLY A 132 14.86 5.32 2.02
N ARG A 133 15.91 5.11 2.80
CA ARG A 133 17.22 4.68 2.28
C ARG A 133 17.16 3.25 1.77
N ASP A 134 16.46 2.36 2.47
CA ASP A 134 16.25 0.98 2.04
C ASP A 134 15.34 0.90 0.81
N VAL A 135 14.33 1.78 0.74
CA VAL A 135 13.46 1.90 -0.44
C VAL A 135 14.24 2.39 -1.64
N ALA A 136 15.01 3.47 -1.50
CA ALA A 136 15.85 4.01 -2.57
C ALA A 136 16.85 2.98 -3.08
N ASN A 137 17.56 2.29 -2.17
CA ASN A 137 18.48 1.20 -2.53
C ASN A 137 17.77 0.08 -3.31
N SER A 138 16.52 -0.24 -2.95
CA SER A 138 15.74 -1.26 -3.67
C SER A 138 15.19 -0.76 -5.01
N LEU A 139 14.89 0.53 -5.16
CA LEU A 139 14.46 1.14 -6.42
C LEU A 139 15.60 1.19 -7.44
N LEU A 140 16.79 1.60 -7.02
CA LEU A 140 17.98 1.68 -7.88
C LEU A 140 18.42 0.33 -8.43
N ALA A 141 17.96 -0.77 -7.85
CA ALA A 141 18.18 -2.11 -8.38
C ALA A 141 17.11 -2.56 -9.39
N ARG A 142 16.25 -1.65 -9.87
CA ARG A 142 15.18 -1.95 -10.84
C ARG A 142 15.49 -1.34 -12.20
N ASP A 143 15.00 -2.01 -13.25
CA ASP A 143 15.05 -1.50 -14.64
C ASP A 143 13.62 -1.18 -15.10
N TRP A 144 12.98 -0.25 -14.40
CA TRP A 144 11.63 0.21 -14.79
C TRP A 144 11.73 1.33 -15.80
N ARG A 145 11.03 1.15 -16.91
CA ARG A 145 11.07 2.05 -18.07
C ARG A 145 9.66 2.52 -18.42
N ASP A 146 9.59 3.71 -18.97
CA ASP A 146 8.38 4.23 -19.59
C ASP A 146 8.08 3.53 -20.94
N PRO A 147 6.91 3.77 -21.55
CA PRO A 147 6.58 3.20 -22.85
C PRO A 147 7.56 3.58 -23.99
N GLN A 148 8.35 4.63 -23.83
CA GLN A 148 9.40 5.07 -24.76
C GLN A 148 10.75 4.37 -24.50
N GLY A 149 10.83 3.52 -23.47
CA GLY A 149 12.03 2.79 -23.11
C GLY A 149 13.01 3.59 -22.24
N CYS A 150 12.65 4.78 -21.80
CA CYS A 150 13.49 5.59 -20.91
C CYS A 150 13.34 5.12 -19.44
N PRO A 151 14.43 4.95 -18.69
CA PRO A 151 14.31 4.57 -17.28
C PRO A 151 13.65 5.69 -16.48
N PHE A 152 12.72 5.32 -15.57
CA PHE A 152 12.11 6.31 -14.70
C PHE A 152 13.16 6.98 -13.80
N PRO A 153 13.02 8.29 -13.50
CA PRO A 153 14.00 9.01 -12.67
C PRO A 153 14.26 8.36 -11.32
N HIS A 154 13.22 7.82 -10.68
CA HIS A 154 13.30 7.21 -9.34
C HIS A 154 13.98 5.83 -9.30
N VAL A 155 14.32 5.24 -10.45
CA VAL A 155 15.19 4.06 -10.52
C VAL A 155 16.57 4.37 -11.08
N SER A 156 16.81 5.62 -11.53
CA SER A 156 18.05 6.02 -12.23
C SER A 156 19.06 6.69 -11.33
N ASN A 157 18.62 7.42 -10.30
CA ASN A 157 19.53 8.10 -9.38
C ASN A 157 18.96 8.22 -7.96
N THR A 158 19.87 8.28 -6.99
CA THR A 158 19.54 8.28 -5.55
C THR A 158 18.69 9.47 -5.15
N GLY A 159 18.98 10.67 -5.65
CA GLY A 159 18.22 11.88 -5.31
C GLY A 159 16.76 11.76 -5.72
N ALA A 160 16.49 11.28 -6.95
CA ALA A 160 15.13 11.06 -7.43
C ALA A 160 14.43 9.91 -6.67
N ALA A 161 15.14 8.84 -6.34
CA ALA A 161 14.60 7.73 -5.55
C ALA A 161 14.17 8.19 -4.13
N LEU A 162 15.03 8.95 -3.45
CA LEU A 162 14.73 9.51 -2.13
C LEU A 162 13.59 10.55 -2.18
N LYS A 163 13.57 11.39 -3.22
CA LYS A 163 12.47 12.35 -3.42
C LYS A 163 11.15 11.63 -3.64
N TYR A 164 11.12 10.62 -4.49
CA TYR A 164 9.93 9.80 -4.77
C TYR A 164 9.38 9.17 -3.49
N TRP A 165 10.25 8.57 -2.67
CA TRP A 165 9.85 8.05 -1.36
C TRP A 165 9.32 9.15 -0.42
N THR A 166 9.99 10.30 -0.36
CA THR A 166 9.60 11.42 0.50
C THR A 166 8.20 11.93 0.15
N ASP A 167 7.92 12.09 -1.16
CA ASP A 167 6.65 12.60 -1.66
C ASP A 167 5.51 11.62 -1.39
N LEU A 168 5.65 10.35 -1.82
CA LEU A 168 4.60 9.34 -1.62
C LEU A 168 4.31 9.07 -0.14
N THR A 169 5.37 8.99 0.67
CA THR A 169 5.20 8.83 2.12
C THR A 169 4.52 10.05 2.73
N GLY A 170 4.83 11.25 2.24
CA GLY A 170 4.16 12.50 2.66
C GLY A 170 2.67 12.49 2.37
N ILE A 171 2.27 12.02 1.19
CA ILE A 171 0.86 11.86 0.82
C ILE A 171 0.17 10.86 1.76
N GLY A 172 0.78 9.70 2.00
CA GLY A 172 0.26 8.70 2.92
C GLY A 172 0.06 9.22 4.34
N LEU A 173 1.05 9.96 4.88
CA LEU A 173 0.94 10.58 6.21
C LEU A 173 -0.15 11.67 6.28
N ALA A 174 -0.38 12.39 5.19
CA ALA A 174 -1.49 13.33 5.11
C ALA A 174 -2.84 12.61 5.13
N ALA A 175 -2.95 11.50 4.42
CA ALA A 175 -4.14 10.65 4.42
C ALA A 175 -4.41 10.03 5.79
N GLU A 176 -3.38 9.59 6.53
CA GLU A 176 -3.54 9.08 7.91
C GLU A 176 -4.23 10.07 8.84
N ARG A 177 -3.94 11.36 8.71
CA ARG A 177 -4.60 12.40 9.50
C ARG A 177 -6.08 12.61 9.15
N ARG A 178 -6.42 12.44 7.86
CA ARG A 178 -7.79 12.63 7.36
C ARG A 178 -8.67 11.41 7.58
N LEU A 179 -8.08 10.22 7.50
CA LEU A 179 -8.75 8.93 7.63
C LEU A 179 -8.57 8.31 9.03
N ALA A 180 -8.36 9.14 10.05
CA ALA A 180 -8.17 8.66 11.43
C ALA A 180 -9.27 7.67 11.84
N GLY A 181 -8.88 6.55 12.43
CA GLY A 181 -9.76 5.42 12.78
C GLY A 181 -10.01 4.42 11.65
N ARG A 182 -9.82 4.80 10.38
CA ARG A 182 -9.99 3.91 9.22
C ARG A 182 -8.67 3.51 8.55
N ILE A 183 -7.53 3.99 9.03
CA ILE A 183 -6.22 3.70 8.48
C ILE A 183 -5.24 3.23 9.56
N ILE A 184 -4.47 2.20 9.24
CA ILE A 184 -3.38 1.72 10.09
C ILE A 184 -2.06 1.84 9.34
N ARG A 185 -1.00 2.29 10.06
CA ARG A 185 0.36 2.28 9.54
C ARG A 185 1.06 0.99 9.90
N ILE A 186 1.67 0.33 8.92
CA ILE A 186 2.50 -0.86 9.09
C ILE A 186 3.92 -0.55 8.66
N ARG A 187 4.89 -0.79 9.53
CA ARG A 187 6.31 -0.66 9.19
C ARG A 187 6.85 -1.98 8.64
N TYR A 188 7.56 -1.91 7.54
CA TYR A 188 8.25 -3.09 6.97
C TYR A 188 9.19 -3.76 7.98
N GLU A 189 9.91 -2.96 8.76
CA GLU A 189 10.85 -3.44 9.76
C GLU A 189 10.14 -4.26 10.85
N ASP A 190 8.92 -3.86 11.23
CA ASP A 190 8.11 -4.60 12.19
C ASP A 190 7.58 -5.91 11.60
N LEU A 191 7.17 -5.92 10.33
CA LEU A 191 6.84 -7.17 9.63
C LEU A 191 8.03 -8.12 9.59
N ALA A 192 9.24 -7.61 9.36
CA ALA A 192 10.45 -8.40 9.24
C ALA A 192 11.02 -8.90 10.60
N THR A 193 10.79 -8.16 11.69
CA THR A 193 11.43 -8.43 12.99
C THR A 193 10.46 -8.95 14.06
N ARG A 194 9.18 -8.56 13.99
CA ARG A 194 8.11 -8.89 14.94
C ARG A 194 6.81 -9.29 14.22
N PRO A 195 6.87 -10.21 13.23
CA PRO A 195 5.73 -10.48 12.32
C PRO A 195 4.46 -10.89 13.06
N LYS A 196 4.56 -11.74 14.09
CA LYS A 196 3.38 -12.20 14.83
C LYS A 196 2.65 -11.03 15.50
N ALA A 197 3.37 -10.17 16.23
CA ALA A 197 2.76 -9.03 16.90
C ALA A 197 2.13 -8.07 15.88
N THR A 198 2.88 -7.71 14.83
CA THR A 198 2.42 -6.78 13.80
C THR A 198 1.17 -7.28 13.07
N ILE A 199 1.13 -8.58 12.71
CA ILE A 199 -0.06 -9.16 12.06
C ILE A 199 -1.20 -9.31 13.05
N THR A 200 -0.95 -9.61 14.33
CA THR A 200 -2.02 -9.65 15.35
C THR A 200 -2.69 -8.27 15.48
N ASP A 201 -1.92 -7.19 15.55
CA ASP A 201 -2.45 -5.82 15.63
C ASP A 201 -3.23 -5.45 14.35
N LEU A 202 -2.73 -5.85 13.18
CA LEU A 202 -3.43 -5.65 11.92
C LEU A 202 -4.75 -6.43 11.87
N MET A 203 -4.76 -7.69 12.33
CA MET A 203 -6.01 -8.47 12.39
C MET A 203 -7.04 -7.84 13.32
N ALA A 204 -6.61 -7.36 14.49
CA ALA A 204 -7.48 -6.62 15.40
C ALA A 204 -8.08 -5.37 14.74
N PHE A 205 -7.27 -4.59 14.01
CA PHE A 205 -7.75 -3.44 13.22
C PHE A 205 -8.79 -3.85 12.16
N LEU A 206 -8.62 -5.02 11.52
CA LEU A 206 -9.56 -5.55 10.52
C LEU A 206 -10.79 -6.25 11.14
N GLY A 207 -10.88 -6.38 12.47
CA GLY A 207 -11.96 -7.08 13.16
C GLY A 207 -11.83 -8.60 13.05
N LEU A 208 -10.64 -9.12 12.80
CA LEU A 208 -10.32 -10.54 12.64
C LEU A 208 -9.40 -11.05 13.76
N LYS A 209 -9.26 -12.36 13.85
CA LYS A 209 -8.28 -13.01 14.76
C LYS A 209 -7.06 -13.45 13.97
N PHE A 210 -5.89 -13.34 14.57
CA PHE A 210 -4.64 -13.86 14.00
C PHE A 210 -4.74 -15.38 13.77
N GLU A 211 -4.27 -15.88 12.63
CA GLU A 211 -4.14 -17.30 12.31
C GLU A 211 -2.66 -17.68 12.13
N PRO A 212 -2.19 -18.76 12.78
CA PRO A 212 -0.78 -19.19 12.66
C PRO A 212 -0.32 -19.44 11.21
N ALA A 213 -1.23 -19.83 10.31
CA ALA A 213 -0.96 -20.05 8.89
C ALA A 213 -0.34 -18.81 8.21
N GLN A 214 -0.64 -17.61 8.70
CA GLN A 214 -0.12 -16.34 8.18
C GLN A 214 1.41 -16.23 8.29
N LEU A 215 2.04 -16.88 9.28
CA LEU A 215 3.49 -16.89 9.42
C LEU A 215 4.18 -18.00 8.63
N HIS A 216 3.42 -18.96 8.11
CA HIS A 216 3.93 -20.09 7.32
C HIS A 216 3.70 -19.90 5.82
N TYR A 217 3.61 -18.66 5.36
CA TYR A 217 3.28 -18.31 3.98
C TYR A 217 4.26 -18.90 2.94
N ALA A 218 5.53 -19.10 3.30
CA ALA A 218 6.56 -19.56 2.36
C ALA A 218 6.27 -20.95 1.77
N THR A 219 5.40 -21.74 2.41
CA THR A 219 4.98 -23.07 1.92
C THR A 219 3.86 -23.02 0.87
N ARG A 220 3.27 -21.84 0.64
CA ARG A 220 2.20 -21.64 -0.34
C ARG A 220 2.73 -20.92 -1.57
N SER A 221 2.43 -21.44 -2.76
CA SER A 221 2.65 -20.70 -4.01
C SER A 221 1.57 -19.61 -4.17
N ILE A 222 1.95 -18.49 -4.75
CA ILE A 222 1.03 -17.46 -5.23
C ILE A 222 1.38 -17.08 -6.66
N GLU A 223 0.39 -16.65 -7.40
CA GLU A 223 0.61 -16.03 -8.71
C GLU A 223 1.02 -14.57 -8.52
N LEU A 224 2.04 -14.17 -9.27
CA LEU A 224 2.53 -12.79 -9.34
C LEU A 224 2.26 -12.22 -10.71
N HIS A 225 1.90 -10.95 -10.75
CA HIS A 225 1.60 -10.25 -11.98
C HIS A 225 2.31 -8.88 -12.03
N GLY A 226 2.60 -8.42 -13.25
CA GLY A 226 3.15 -7.08 -13.48
C GLY A 226 4.41 -6.79 -12.66
N LEU A 227 4.41 -5.67 -11.94
CA LEU A 227 5.55 -5.21 -11.13
C LEU A 227 5.87 -6.11 -9.93
N GLU A 228 4.97 -7.01 -9.54
CA GLU A 228 5.24 -7.99 -8.49
C GLU A 228 6.26 -9.04 -8.91
N LEU A 229 6.40 -9.33 -10.22
CA LEU A 229 7.38 -10.27 -10.78
C LEU A 229 8.80 -9.97 -10.33
N ASP A 230 9.12 -8.71 -10.10
CA ASP A 230 10.40 -8.28 -9.53
C ASP A 230 10.67 -8.81 -8.11
N SER A 231 9.65 -9.34 -7.45
CA SER A 231 9.75 -9.90 -6.11
C SER A 231 9.89 -11.43 -6.11
N LEU A 232 9.81 -12.10 -7.29
CA LEU A 232 9.88 -13.55 -7.43
C LEU A 232 11.02 -14.21 -6.65
N PRO A 233 12.27 -13.72 -6.72
CA PRO A 233 13.39 -14.36 -6.02
C PRO A 233 13.24 -14.40 -4.50
N LEU A 234 12.28 -13.69 -3.95
CA LEU A 234 12.17 -13.39 -2.52
C LEU A 234 10.85 -13.84 -1.89
N ILE A 235 9.84 -14.06 -2.74
CA ILE A 235 8.47 -14.23 -2.29
C ILE A 235 8.26 -15.55 -1.55
N ASN A 236 9.01 -16.57 -1.89
CA ASN A 236 8.96 -17.89 -1.25
C ASN A 236 10.07 -18.08 -0.20
N GLN A 237 10.86 -17.03 0.07
CA GLN A 237 11.85 -17.11 1.13
C GLN A 237 11.20 -16.86 2.49
N PRO A 238 11.68 -17.50 3.55
CA PRO A 238 11.30 -17.17 4.91
C PRO A 238 11.55 -15.69 5.23
N LEU A 239 10.81 -15.17 6.20
CA LEU A 239 11.04 -13.82 6.72
C LEU A 239 12.51 -13.61 7.03
N THR A 240 13.06 -12.50 6.55
CA THR A 240 14.48 -12.17 6.75
C THR A 240 14.64 -10.71 7.17
N ARG A 241 15.57 -10.49 8.09
CA ARG A 241 15.99 -9.15 8.54
C ARG A 241 17.07 -8.53 7.64
N ARG A 242 17.63 -9.29 6.68
CA ARG A 242 18.79 -8.88 5.84
C ARG A 242 18.57 -7.59 5.05
N ARG A 243 17.32 -7.19 4.88
CA ARG A 243 16.93 -6.01 4.10
C ARG A 243 16.65 -4.78 4.95
N VAL A 244 16.65 -4.93 6.26
CA VAL A 244 16.54 -3.81 7.20
C VAL A 244 17.92 -3.19 7.35
N GLY A 245 18.03 -1.89 7.01
CA GLY A 245 19.29 -1.16 7.02
C GLY A 245 20.17 -1.35 5.77
N ALA A 246 19.66 -2.01 4.72
CA ALA A 246 20.43 -2.25 3.48
C ALA A 246 20.79 -0.95 2.72
N GLY A 247 20.08 0.15 2.99
CA GLY A 247 20.30 1.47 2.40
C GLY A 247 21.19 2.40 3.22
N ALA A 248 21.84 1.94 4.30
CA ALA A 248 22.67 2.79 5.18
C ALA A 248 23.78 3.54 4.44
N GLY A 249 24.31 2.98 3.34
CA GLY A 249 25.31 3.65 2.51
C GLY A 249 24.84 4.93 1.81
N LEU A 250 23.53 5.21 1.83
CA LEU A 250 22.94 6.39 1.20
C LEU A 250 22.78 7.59 2.16
N ASP A 251 23.21 7.49 3.41
CA ASP A 251 23.06 8.56 4.43
C ASP A 251 23.64 9.91 3.96
N GLY A 252 24.78 9.90 3.29
CA GLY A 252 25.43 11.10 2.77
C GLY A 252 24.67 11.81 1.64
N GLN A 253 23.70 11.16 1.04
CA GLN A 253 22.89 11.68 -0.08
C GLN A 253 21.49 12.11 0.36
N VAL A 254 21.16 11.97 1.66
CA VAL A 254 19.84 12.32 2.21
C VAL A 254 19.70 13.85 2.28
N THR A 255 18.73 14.38 1.54
CA THR A 255 18.38 15.82 1.56
C THR A 255 17.66 16.23 2.84
N ALA A 256 17.58 17.54 3.12
CA ALA A 256 16.88 18.04 4.30
C ALA A 256 15.39 17.60 4.37
N PRO A 257 14.58 17.69 3.31
CA PRO A 257 13.19 17.18 3.32
C PRO A 257 13.11 15.67 3.61
N THR A 258 14.00 14.89 2.99
CA THR A 258 14.05 13.44 3.22
C THR A 258 14.46 13.13 4.67
N ARG A 259 15.42 13.85 5.23
CA ARG A 259 15.85 13.69 6.63
C ARG A 259 14.72 13.99 7.62
N GLN A 260 13.98 15.06 7.36
CA GLN A 260 12.79 15.38 8.15
C GLN A 260 11.75 14.25 8.11
N ARG A 261 11.48 13.69 6.93
CA ARG A 261 10.53 12.58 6.77
C ARG A 261 11.00 11.31 7.47
N LEU A 262 12.29 10.98 7.36
CA LEU A 262 12.89 9.87 8.10
C LEU A 262 12.71 10.06 9.62
N ALA A 263 12.99 11.24 10.14
CA ALA A 263 12.82 11.56 11.57
C ALA A 263 11.36 11.45 12.02
N GLU A 264 10.42 11.98 11.23
CA GLU A 264 8.96 11.91 11.50
C GLU A 264 8.46 10.45 11.63
N LEU A 265 9.09 9.52 10.91
CA LEU A 265 8.78 8.11 10.96
C LEU A 265 9.65 7.31 11.95
N GLY A 266 10.54 7.96 12.68
CA GLY A 266 11.44 7.31 13.62
C GLY A 266 12.60 6.54 12.97
N TYR A 267 12.94 6.88 11.71
CA TYR A 267 14.12 6.38 11.01
C TYR A 267 15.32 7.36 11.17
N GLY A 268 15.58 7.85 12.37
CA GLY A 268 16.71 8.73 12.66
C GLY A 268 18.03 8.17 12.12
N ALA A 269 19.07 9.02 12.02
CA ALA A 269 20.43 8.54 11.70
C ALA A 269 20.77 7.40 12.65
N PRO A 270 21.40 6.30 12.16
CA PRO A 270 21.92 5.29 13.06
C PRO A 270 22.85 6.02 14.03
N THR A 271 22.52 6.01 15.30
CA THR A 271 23.42 6.46 16.34
C THR A 271 24.66 5.59 16.21
N GLY A 272 25.69 6.15 15.60
CA GLY A 272 26.99 5.50 15.44
C GLY A 272 27.53 5.18 16.81
N THR A 273 27.22 4.01 17.29
CA THR A 273 27.94 3.40 18.40
C THR A 273 29.33 3.07 17.83
N LYS A 274 30.24 4.06 17.86
CA LYS A 274 31.66 3.77 17.86
C LYS A 274 31.85 2.76 19.01
N ARG A 275 31.99 1.48 18.69
CA ARG A 275 32.63 0.53 19.57
C ARG A 275 34.01 1.11 19.85
N ARG A 276 34.17 1.80 20.98
CA ARG A 276 35.50 2.07 21.57
C ARG A 276 36.09 0.72 21.80
N GLY A 277 37.10 0.38 21.02
CA GLY A 277 37.97 -0.76 21.31
C GLY A 277 38.49 -0.58 22.71
N ILE A 278 38.19 -1.50 23.57
CA ILE A 278 38.88 -1.66 24.84
C ILE A 278 40.27 -2.15 24.44
N GLY A 279 41.23 -1.21 24.45
CA GLY A 279 42.65 -1.54 24.34
C GLY A 279 43.04 -2.36 25.53
N ALA A 280 43.58 -3.53 25.27
CA ALA A 280 44.27 -4.32 26.25
C ALA A 280 45.49 -3.53 26.82
N ARG A 281 45.60 -3.47 28.13
CA ARG A 281 46.83 -3.44 28.89
C ARG A 281 46.74 -4.49 29.94
#